data_f79f40a0507940a1cfbddd98404a876a
#
_entry.id   f79f40a0507940a1cfbddd98404a876a
#
_cell.length_a   1.000
_cell.length_b   1.000
_cell.length_c   1.000
_cell.angle_alpha   90.00
_cell.angle_beta   90.00
_cell.angle_gamma   90.00
#
_symmetry.space_group_name_H-M   'P 1'
#
loop_
_entity.id
_entity.type
_entity.pdbx_description
1 polymer ?
#
loop_
_entity_poly.entity_id
_entity_poly.type
_entity_poly.pdbx_seq_one_letter_code
_entity_poly.pdbx_strand_id
1 'polypeptide(L)'
;MKALFDTVSEICSKKVTHTYSTSFSLATKMLAPTIRQDIYNIYGFVRLADEIVDSFHEYDKKTLFTRFESDLDNALKDKISLNPILNSFQHTVFKYGIENELIDAFMLSMRLDLTKSTYQTEEEYKQYIYGSADVVGLMCLKVFVKGDTEKFSELKEAAMSLGSAFQKVNFLRDLKADFDGLNRTYFPNTNLNELDETSKRQIIDEIEDDFSKGYEGILKLPTEAKFGVFMAYRYYKRLLKKLQKTPALEIKNTRIRVPNYEKFGLLTRSYVKYHLNLVK
;
A
#
# COMPACT_ATOMS: atom_id res chain seq x y z
N MET A 1 30.25 4.67 -13.42
CA MET A 1 29.14 5.59 -13.77
C MET A 1 27.74 4.94 -13.60
N LYS A 2 27.54 3.67 -13.98
CA LYS A 2 26.25 2.96 -13.77
C LYS A 2 25.84 2.97 -12.29
N ALA A 3 26.74 2.63 -11.35
CA ALA A 3 26.45 2.65 -9.92
C ALA A 3 25.99 4.03 -9.39
N LEU A 4 26.52 5.14 -9.96
CA LEU A 4 26.07 6.48 -9.58
C LEU A 4 24.61 6.71 -10.05
N PHE A 5 24.27 6.28 -11.26
CA PHE A 5 22.89 6.36 -11.76
C PHE A 5 21.94 5.53 -10.91
N ASP A 6 22.35 4.32 -10.49
CA ASP A 6 21.54 3.48 -9.60
C ASP A 6 21.31 4.16 -8.25
N THR A 7 22.34 4.75 -7.67
CA THR A 7 22.21 5.54 -6.42
C THR A 7 21.23 6.71 -6.59
N VAL A 8 21.30 7.45 -7.69
CA VAL A 8 20.35 8.55 -7.99
C VAL A 8 18.92 8.02 -8.12
N SER A 9 18.75 6.88 -8.79
CA SER A 9 17.44 6.22 -8.95
C SER A 9 16.82 5.86 -7.58
N GLU A 10 17.61 5.29 -6.68
CA GLU A 10 17.20 4.98 -5.30
C GLU A 10 16.82 6.25 -4.51
N ILE A 11 17.59 7.33 -4.65
CA ILE A 11 17.27 8.62 -4.03
C ILE A 11 15.93 9.16 -4.53
N CYS A 12 15.62 9.02 -5.83
CA CYS A 12 14.35 9.42 -6.40
C CYS A 12 13.18 8.67 -5.75
N SER A 13 13.22 7.35 -5.67
CA SER A 13 12.19 6.52 -5.02
C SER A 13 12.00 6.86 -3.55
N LYS A 14 13.09 7.06 -2.81
CA LYS A 14 13.06 7.53 -1.43
C LYS A 14 12.42 8.91 -1.30
N LYS A 15 12.74 9.84 -2.20
CA LYS A 15 12.17 11.20 -2.19
C LYS A 15 10.68 11.17 -2.47
N VAL A 16 10.23 10.38 -3.45
CA VAL A 16 8.80 10.14 -3.71
C VAL A 16 8.11 9.67 -2.45
N THR A 17 8.62 8.61 -1.81
CA THR A 17 8.03 8.07 -0.57
C THR A 17 7.89 9.13 0.52
N HIS A 18 8.93 9.91 0.77
CA HIS A 18 8.94 10.93 1.82
C HIS A 18 8.01 12.11 1.54
N THR A 19 7.80 12.43 0.25
CA THR A 19 6.94 13.53 -0.16
C THR A 19 5.47 13.15 -0.08
N TYR A 20 5.13 11.95 -0.56
CA TYR A 20 3.73 11.54 -0.67
C TYR A 20 3.13 10.91 0.60
N SER A 21 3.94 10.29 1.46
CA SER A 21 3.40 9.64 2.66
C SER A 21 4.25 9.79 3.91
N THR A 22 3.81 10.62 4.84
CA THR A 22 4.45 10.77 6.16
C THR A 22 4.38 9.48 6.99
N SER A 23 3.23 8.80 6.97
CA SER A 23 3.00 7.61 7.80
C SER A 23 3.79 6.41 7.30
N PHE A 24 3.76 6.16 5.99
CA PHE A 24 4.53 5.09 5.38
C PHE A 24 6.03 5.35 5.52
N SER A 25 6.49 6.59 5.32
CA SER A 25 7.88 6.98 5.55
C SER A 25 8.37 6.70 6.98
N LEU A 26 7.52 6.99 7.99
CA LEU A 26 7.87 6.71 9.39
C LEU A 26 7.97 5.20 9.65
N ALA A 27 7.03 4.41 9.14
CA ALA A 27 7.06 2.95 9.26
C ALA A 27 8.28 2.35 8.55
N THR A 28 8.56 2.77 7.31
CA THR A 28 9.70 2.30 6.52
C THR A 28 11.03 2.64 7.17
N LYS A 29 11.14 3.78 7.86
CA LYS A 29 12.35 4.13 8.64
C LYS A 29 12.63 3.14 9.79
N MET A 30 11.63 2.41 10.25
CA MET A 30 11.77 1.40 11.32
C MET A 30 12.17 0.03 10.79
N LEU A 31 12.23 -0.18 9.48
CA LEU A 31 12.83 -1.36 8.86
C LEU A 31 14.36 -1.33 9.00
N ALA A 32 14.99 -2.49 8.97
CA ALA A 32 16.45 -2.56 8.93
C ALA A 32 17.02 -1.81 7.70
N PRO A 33 18.19 -1.16 7.82
CA PRO A 33 18.81 -0.45 6.71
C PRO A 33 19.00 -1.30 5.45
N THR A 34 19.22 -2.61 5.62
CA THR A 34 19.52 -3.57 4.56
C THR A 34 18.37 -3.84 3.59
N ILE A 35 17.11 -3.59 4.02
CA ILE A 35 15.89 -3.84 3.22
C ILE A 35 15.09 -2.57 2.96
N ARG A 36 15.41 -1.49 3.67
CA ARG A 36 14.61 -0.26 3.67
C ARG A 36 14.54 0.40 2.29
N GLN A 37 15.67 0.43 1.58
CA GLN A 37 15.73 1.06 0.26
C GLN A 37 14.84 0.33 -0.75
N ASP A 38 14.80 -0.99 -0.68
CA ASP A 38 13.98 -1.80 -1.59
C ASP A 38 12.47 -1.55 -1.39
N ILE A 39 12.05 -1.26 -0.15
CA ILE A 39 10.66 -0.85 0.14
C ILE A 39 10.39 0.57 -0.41
N TYR A 40 11.36 1.49 -0.36
CA TYR A 40 11.21 2.77 -1.06
C TYR A 40 11.08 2.60 -2.57
N ASN A 41 11.81 1.64 -3.17
CA ASN A 41 11.76 1.36 -4.60
C ASN A 41 10.38 0.81 -5.01
N ILE A 42 9.80 -0.13 -4.25
CA ILE A 42 8.44 -0.63 -4.47
C ILE A 42 7.42 0.52 -4.34
N TYR A 43 7.51 1.32 -3.27
CA TYR A 43 6.57 2.43 -3.08
C TYR A 43 6.69 3.49 -4.17
N GLY A 44 7.91 3.79 -4.63
CA GLY A 44 8.15 4.71 -5.73
C GLY A 44 7.43 4.30 -7.00
N PHE A 45 7.54 3.02 -7.37
CA PHE A 45 6.84 2.43 -8.51
C PHE A 45 5.31 2.50 -8.36
N VAL A 46 4.79 1.97 -7.26
CA VAL A 46 3.35 1.95 -6.95
C VAL A 46 2.78 3.38 -6.99
N ARG A 47 3.45 4.33 -6.32
CA ARG A 47 2.97 5.72 -6.25
C ARG A 47 3.02 6.44 -7.59
N LEU A 48 4.00 6.17 -8.44
CA LEU A 48 4.07 6.80 -9.76
C LEU A 48 2.95 6.30 -10.67
N ALA A 49 2.66 4.99 -10.67
CA ALA A 49 1.52 4.42 -11.39
C ALA A 49 0.19 5.03 -10.93
N ASP A 50 -0.03 5.08 -9.61
CA ASP A 50 -1.20 5.70 -8.97
C ASP A 50 -1.35 7.19 -9.35
N GLU A 51 -0.25 7.97 -9.33
CA GLU A 51 -0.27 9.38 -9.71
C GLU A 51 -0.72 9.61 -11.15
N ILE A 52 -0.30 8.75 -12.10
CA ILE A 52 -0.70 8.85 -13.50
C ILE A 52 -2.22 8.69 -13.63
N VAL A 53 -2.80 7.72 -12.94
CA VAL A 53 -4.23 7.40 -13.09
C VAL A 53 -5.14 8.32 -12.28
N ASP A 54 -4.66 8.84 -11.14
CA ASP A 54 -5.49 9.63 -10.24
C ASP A 54 -5.32 11.15 -10.42
N SER A 55 -4.10 11.65 -10.69
CA SER A 55 -3.81 13.07 -10.53
C SER A 55 -3.66 13.87 -11.82
N PHE A 56 -3.29 13.27 -12.95
CA PHE A 56 -2.96 14.00 -14.18
C PHE A 56 -4.19 14.32 -15.03
N HIS A 57 -5.17 15.03 -14.45
CA HIS A 57 -6.46 15.30 -15.09
C HIS A 57 -6.37 16.15 -16.36
N GLU A 58 -5.34 17.00 -16.51
CA GLU A 58 -5.13 17.86 -17.67
C GLU A 58 -4.36 17.18 -18.81
N TYR A 59 -4.00 15.90 -18.65
CA TYR A 59 -3.22 15.13 -19.61
C TYR A 59 -3.97 13.88 -20.05
N ASP A 60 -3.57 13.34 -21.21
CA ASP A 60 -4.06 12.04 -21.67
C ASP A 60 -3.46 10.89 -20.80
N LYS A 61 -4.14 10.62 -19.68
CA LYS A 61 -3.74 9.60 -18.71
C LYS A 61 -3.58 8.23 -19.36
N LYS A 62 -4.44 7.87 -20.31
CA LYS A 62 -4.38 6.58 -21.01
C LYS A 62 -3.09 6.43 -21.80
N THR A 63 -2.72 7.45 -22.56
CA THR A 63 -1.45 7.46 -23.31
C THR A 63 -0.25 7.46 -22.37
N LEU A 64 -0.27 8.25 -21.27
CA LEU A 64 0.80 8.28 -20.29
C LEU A 64 0.97 6.92 -19.61
N PHE A 65 -0.13 6.30 -19.20
CA PHE A 65 -0.10 4.99 -18.55
C PHE A 65 0.41 3.89 -19.50
N THR A 66 -0.02 3.88 -20.76
CA THR A 66 0.48 2.93 -21.78
C THR A 66 1.98 3.07 -22.01
N ARG A 67 2.51 4.30 -21.99
CA ARG A 67 3.97 4.52 -22.06
C ARG A 67 4.67 3.99 -20.82
N PHE A 68 4.10 4.25 -19.64
CA PHE A 68 4.65 3.76 -18.38
C PHE A 68 4.71 2.23 -18.31
N GLU A 69 3.69 1.52 -18.83
CA GLU A 69 3.70 0.06 -18.96
C GLU A 69 4.80 -0.42 -19.91
N SER A 70 4.91 0.20 -21.09
CA SER A 70 5.98 -0.15 -22.05
C SER A 70 7.38 0.10 -21.45
N ASP A 71 7.55 1.20 -20.71
CA ASP A 71 8.81 1.51 -20.03
C ASP A 71 9.13 0.50 -18.92
N LEU A 72 8.11 0.00 -18.20
CA LEU A 72 8.23 -1.06 -17.20
C LEU A 72 8.66 -2.38 -17.84
N ASP A 73 7.99 -2.81 -18.92
CA ASP A 73 8.34 -4.02 -19.65
C ASP A 73 9.79 -4.00 -20.14
N ASN A 74 10.20 -2.86 -20.73
CA ASN A 74 11.58 -2.65 -21.16
C ASN A 74 12.55 -2.67 -19.97
N ALA A 75 12.20 -2.03 -18.84
CA ALA A 75 13.03 -2.02 -17.65
C ALA A 75 13.28 -3.43 -17.09
N LEU A 76 12.25 -4.27 -17.08
CA LEU A 76 12.34 -5.66 -16.62
C LEU A 76 13.12 -6.54 -17.61
N LYS A 77 12.92 -6.35 -18.92
CA LYS A 77 13.63 -7.09 -19.96
C LYS A 77 15.11 -6.75 -20.02
N ASP A 78 15.42 -5.45 -20.07
CA ASP A 78 16.78 -4.95 -20.30
C ASP A 78 17.60 -4.79 -19.00
N LYS A 79 16.93 -4.92 -17.84
CA LYS A 79 17.51 -4.74 -16.49
C LYS A 79 18.10 -3.34 -16.29
N ILE A 80 17.55 -2.37 -16.98
CA ILE A 80 17.88 -0.94 -16.86
C ILE A 80 16.70 -0.11 -17.38
N SER A 81 16.52 1.10 -16.83
CA SER A 81 15.56 2.07 -17.34
C SER A 81 16.13 3.48 -17.24
N LEU A 82 15.78 4.35 -18.20
CA LEU A 82 16.06 5.78 -18.12
C LEU A 82 15.13 6.49 -17.12
N ASN A 83 13.98 5.87 -16.81
CA ASN A 83 13.12 6.32 -15.71
C ASN A 83 13.75 5.87 -14.38
N PRO A 84 14.21 6.78 -13.51
CA PRO A 84 14.92 6.41 -12.29
C PRO A 84 14.06 5.58 -11.31
N ILE A 85 12.74 5.78 -11.29
CA ILE A 85 11.83 5.00 -10.44
C ILE A 85 11.77 3.54 -10.94
N LEU A 86 11.59 3.34 -12.24
CA LEU A 86 11.59 2.00 -12.84
C LEU A 86 12.96 1.34 -12.73
N ASN A 87 14.05 2.11 -12.87
CA ASN A 87 15.40 1.59 -12.71
C ASN A 87 15.65 1.06 -11.28
N SER A 88 15.22 1.77 -10.24
CA SER A 88 15.36 1.28 -8.86
C SER A 88 14.41 0.13 -8.54
N PHE A 89 13.18 0.15 -9.10
CA PHE A 89 12.21 -0.92 -8.89
C PHE A 89 12.67 -2.24 -9.51
N GLN A 90 13.11 -2.25 -10.79
CA GLN A 90 13.59 -3.47 -11.44
C GLN A 90 14.77 -4.12 -10.68
N HIS A 91 15.68 -3.32 -10.09
CA HIS A 91 16.73 -3.87 -9.22
C HIS A 91 16.14 -4.66 -8.05
N THR A 92 15.10 -4.14 -7.42
CA THR A 92 14.41 -4.81 -6.31
C THR A 92 13.71 -6.09 -6.78
N VAL A 93 13.08 -6.05 -7.96
CA VAL A 93 12.42 -7.22 -8.57
C VAL A 93 13.40 -8.37 -8.72
N PHE A 94 14.54 -8.13 -9.36
CA PHE A 94 15.55 -9.17 -9.59
C PHE A 94 16.27 -9.61 -8.31
N LYS A 95 16.51 -8.68 -7.39
CA LYS A 95 17.20 -8.97 -6.13
C LYS A 95 16.43 -9.96 -5.25
N TYR A 96 15.10 -9.89 -5.25
CA TYR A 96 14.25 -10.69 -4.37
C TYR A 96 13.37 -11.72 -5.10
N GLY A 97 13.47 -11.80 -6.41
CA GLY A 97 12.67 -12.71 -7.21
C GLY A 97 11.17 -12.39 -7.10
N ILE A 98 10.82 -11.10 -7.25
CA ILE A 98 9.40 -10.70 -7.29
C ILE A 98 8.82 -11.21 -8.60
N GLU A 99 7.74 -12.00 -8.53
CA GLU A 99 7.09 -12.60 -9.69
C GLU A 99 6.38 -11.54 -10.54
N ASN A 100 6.47 -11.70 -11.89
CA ASN A 100 5.80 -10.79 -12.82
C ASN A 100 4.28 -10.77 -12.61
N GLU A 101 3.69 -11.89 -12.22
CA GLU A 101 2.25 -12.02 -11.96
C GLU A 101 1.76 -11.02 -10.90
N LEU A 102 2.59 -10.69 -9.90
CA LEU A 102 2.25 -9.68 -8.89
C LEU A 102 2.29 -8.27 -9.49
N ILE A 103 3.27 -8.01 -10.35
CA ILE A 103 3.43 -6.72 -11.03
C ILE A 103 2.28 -6.52 -12.03
N ASP A 104 1.98 -7.54 -12.82
CA ASP A 104 0.92 -7.53 -13.83
C ASP A 104 -0.46 -7.32 -13.20
N ALA A 105 -0.74 -7.98 -12.07
CA ALA A 105 -1.99 -7.80 -11.34
C ALA A 105 -2.13 -6.36 -10.78
N PHE A 106 -1.03 -5.76 -10.31
CA PHE A 106 -1.03 -4.37 -9.89
C PHE A 106 -1.29 -3.42 -11.08
N MET A 107 -0.57 -3.60 -12.18
CA MET A 107 -0.72 -2.77 -13.38
C MET A 107 -2.13 -2.88 -13.98
N LEU A 108 -2.72 -4.10 -13.97
CA LEU A 108 -4.11 -4.31 -14.39
C LEU A 108 -5.10 -3.50 -13.52
N SER A 109 -4.93 -3.48 -12.21
CA SER A 109 -5.77 -2.66 -11.31
C SER A 109 -5.64 -1.17 -11.60
N MET A 110 -4.43 -0.67 -11.81
CA MET A 110 -4.21 0.73 -12.20
C MET A 110 -4.80 1.06 -13.58
N ARG A 111 -4.74 0.13 -14.52
CA ARG A 111 -5.40 0.29 -15.83
C ARG A 111 -6.92 0.36 -15.71
N LEU A 112 -7.52 -0.43 -14.82
CA LEU A 112 -8.96 -0.38 -14.55
C LEU A 112 -9.37 0.98 -13.98
N ASP A 113 -8.54 1.61 -13.16
CA ASP A 113 -8.79 2.93 -12.58
C ASP A 113 -8.93 4.06 -13.63
N LEU A 114 -8.45 3.85 -14.86
CA LEU A 114 -8.66 4.80 -15.96
C LEU A 114 -10.10 4.80 -16.51
N THR A 115 -10.88 3.73 -16.27
CA THR A 115 -12.17 3.53 -16.93
C THR A 115 -13.29 3.08 -16.01
N LYS A 116 -12.95 2.45 -14.88
CA LYS A 116 -13.90 1.89 -13.93
C LYS A 116 -14.03 2.75 -12.68
N SER A 117 -15.24 3.14 -12.35
CA SER A 117 -15.53 3.98 -11.18
C SER A 117 -16.37 3.27 -10.11
N THR A 118 -16.99 2.13 -10.42
CA THR A 118 -17.85 1.41 -9.49
C THR A 118 -17.55 -0.08 -9.50
N TYR A 119 -17.61 -0.70 -8.32
CA TYR A 119 -17.44 -2.13 -8.10
C TYR A 119 -18.76 -2.67 -7.56
N GLN A 120 -19.50 -3.40 -8.41
CA GLN A 120 -20.89 -3.79 -8.11
C GLN A 120 -21.01 -5.15 -7.41
N THR A 121 -20.01 -6.03 -7.63
CA THR A 121 -20.00 -7.38 -7.04
C THR A 121 -18.85 -7.56 -6.06
N GLU A 122 -19.03 -8.52 -5.15
CA GLU A 122 -17.97 -8.94 -4.22
C GLU A 122 -16.71 -9.44 -4.95
N GLU A 123 -16.87 -10.11 -6.09
CA GLU A 123 -15.78 -10.61 -6.91
C GLU A 123 -14.95 -9.46 -7.49
N GLU A 124 -15.63 -8.45 -8.07
CA GLU A 124 -14.97 -7.26 -8.60
C GLU A 124 -14.22 -6.49 -7.52
N TYR A 125 -14.82 -6.33 -6.35
CA TYR A 125 -14.23 -5.69 -5.19
C TYR A 125 -12.97 -6.43 -4.70
N LYS A 126 -13.07 -7.75 -4.51
CA LYS A 126 -11.93 -8.59 -4.11
C LYS A 126 -10.82 -8.58 -5.13
N GLN A 127 -11.15 -8.67 -6.42
CA GLN A 127 -10.16 -8.59 -7.49
C GLN A 127 -9.43 -7.25 -7.50
N TYR A 128 -10.15 -6.15 -7.28
CA TYR A 128 -9.55 -4.82 -7.20
C TYR A 128 -8.63 -4.69 -6.00
N ILE A 129 -9.05 -5.12 -4.81
CA ILE A 129 -8.20 -5.10 -3.60
C ILE A 129 -6.96 -5.98 -3.82
N TYR A 130 -7.13 -7.17 -4.38
CA TYR A 130 -6.00 -8.05 -4.70
C TYR A 130 -4.95 -7.32 -5.54
N GLY A 131 -5.35 -6.73 -6.66
CA GLY A 131 -4.41 -6.05 -7.56
C GLY A 131 -3.86 -4.72 -7.00
N SER A 132 -4.70 -3.91 -6.33
CA SER A 132 -4.26 -2.59 -5.85
C SER A 132 -3.53 -2.61 -4.50
N ALA A 133 -3.69 -3.67 -3.69
CA ALA A 133 -3.14 -3.71 -2.33
C ALA A 133 -2.46 -5.02 -1.95
N ASP A 134 -3.11 -6.18 -2.16
CA ASP A 134 -2.59 -7.46 -1.69
C ASP A 134 -1.27 -7.81 -2.37
N VAL A 135 -1.20 -7.64 -3.70
CA VAL A 135 0.06 -7.89 -4.45
C VAL A 135 1.17 -6.93 -4.05
N VAL A 136 0.85 -5.68 -3.66
CA VAL A 136 1.83 -4.74 -3.11
C VAL A 136 2.37 -5.25 -1.78
N GLY A 137 1.49 -5.77 -0.91
CA GLY A 137 1.87 -6.47 0.31
C GLY A 137 2.77 -7.68 0.04
N LEU A 138 2.47 -8.46 -1.00
CA LEU A 138 3.26 -9.62 -1.42
C LEU A 138 4.63 -9.22 -1.98
N MET A 139 4.72 -8.16 -2.81
CA MET A 139 6.01 -7.62 -3.26
C MET A 139 6.87 -7.17 -2.07
N CYS A 140 6.28 -6.51 -1.08
CA CYS A 140 6.98 -6.15 0.15
C CYS A 140 7.39 -7.39 0.96
N LEU A 141 6.53 -8.41 1.02
CA LEU A 141 6.85 -9.67 1.72
C LEU A 141 8.08 -10.37 1.12
N LYS A 142 8.23 -10.38 -0.23
CA LYS A 142 9.45 -10.91 -0.88
C LYS A 142 10.71 -10.24 -0.36
N VAL A 143 10.68 -8.92 -0.17
CA VAL A 143 11.79 -8.17 0.43
C VAL A 143 11.99 -8.55 1.90
N PHE A 144 10.93 -8.66 2.68
CA PHE A 144 10.99 -8.96 4.11
C PHE A 144 11.57 -10.35 4.41
N VAL A 145 11.23 -11.32 3.58
CA VAL A 145 11.75 -12.69 3.71
C VAL A 145 13.01 -12.94 2.87
N LYS A 146 13.55 -11.89 2.21
CA LYS A 146 14.78 -11.94 1.39
C LYS A 146 14.71 -13.00 0.27
N GLY A 147 13.54 -13.17 -0.34
CA GLY A 147 13.31 -14.14 -1.41
C GLY A 147 13.14 -15.59 -0.94
N ASP A 148 13.10 -15.86 0.37
CA ASP A 148 12.85 -17.20 0.93
C ASP A 148 11.42 -17.66 0.57
N THR A 149 11.33 -18.70 -0.26
CA THR A 149 10.06 -19.20 -0.81
C THR A 149 9.19 -19.92 0.22
N GLU A 150 9.77 -20.59 1.21
CA GLU A 150 9.02 -21.28 2.27
C GLU A 150 8.37 -20.27 3.19
N LYS A 151 9.14 -19.29 3.67
CA LYS A 151 8.61 -18.18 4.49
C LYS A 151 7.62 -17.31 3.74
N PHE A 152 7.84 -17.10 2.44
CA PHE A 152 6.89 -16.38 1.61
C PHE A 152 5.55 -17.14 1.56
N SER A 153 5.57 -18.44 1.30
CA SER A 153 4.37 -19.26 1.27
C SER A 153 3.64 -19.30 2.62
N GLU A 154 4.40 -19.41 3.73
CA GLU A 154 3.83 -19.38 5.09
C GLU A 154 3.10 -18.07 5.41
N LEU A 155 3.64 -16.93 4.96
CA LEU A 155 3.17 -15.61 5.36
C LEU A 155 2.26 -14.93 4.32
N LYS A 156 2.08 -15.55 3.15
CA LYS A 156 1.36 -14.99 2.00
C LYS A 156 -0.04 -14.50 2.37
N GLU A 157 -0.86 -15.37 2.96
CA GLU A 157 -2.25 -15.05 3.32
C GLU A 157 -2.34 -13.90 4.34
N ALA A 158 -1.46 -13.90 5.34
CA ALA A 158 -1.42 -12.83 6.33
C ALA A 158 -0.96 -11.49 5.73
N ALA A 159 -0.04 -11.52 4.77
CA ALA A 159 0.41 -10.32 4.06
C ALA A 159 -0.70 -9.74 3.17
N MET A 160 -1.46 -10.59 2.48
CA MET A 160 -2.63 -10.20 1.70
C MET A 160 -3.69 -9.58 2.62
N SER A 161 -4.05 -10.24 3.72
CA SER A 161 -5.02 -9.68 4.68
C SER A 161 -4.58 -8.32 5.23
N LEU A 162 -3.29 -8.12 5.49
CA LEU A 162 -2.78 -6.83 5.95
C LEU A 162 -2.87 -5.75 4.85
N GLY A 163 -2.58 -6.10 3.60
CA GLY A 163 -2.76 -5.25 2.42
C GLY A 163 -4.22 -4.83 2.26
N SER A 164 -5.13 -5.80 2.26
CA SER A 164 -6.58 -5.61 2.23
C SER A 164 -7.06 -4.68 3.34
N ALA A 165 -6.63 -4.92 4.59
CA ALA A 165 -7.00 -4.07 5.73
C ALA A 165 -6.58 -2.62 5.52
N PHE A 166 -5.35 -2.38 5.06
CA PHE A 166 -4.85 -1.02 4.78
C PHE A 166 -5.66 -0.33 3.69
N GLN A 167 -5.97 -1.04 2.62
CA GLN A 167 -6.73 -0.48 1.49
C GLN A 167 -8.18 -0.18 1.89
N LYS A 168 -8.86 -1.08 2.57
CA LYS A 168 -10.22 -0.86 3.05
C LYS A 168 -10.31 0.33 4.02
N VAL A 169 -9.30 0.50 4.89
CA VAL A 169 -9.20 1.71 5.74
C VAL A 169 -9.01 2.97 4.90
N ASN A 170 -8.20 2.92 3.82
CA ASN A 170 -8.04 4.04 2.92
C ASN A 170 -9.36 4.38 2.23
N PHE A 171 -10.08 3.41 1.68
CA PHE A 171 -11.40 3.59 1.06
C PHE A 171 -12.39 4.26 2.01
N LEU A 172 -12.48 3.77 3.25
CA LEU A 172 -13.40 4.36 4.24
C LEU A 172 -12.97 5.76 4.65
N ARG A 173 -11.66 6.05 4.72
CA ARG A 173 -11.11 7.37 5.04
C ARG A 173 -11.32 8.40 3.93
N ASP A 174 -11.11 7.98 2.69
CA ASP A 174 -11.08 8.86 1.53
C ASP A 174 -12.41 8.88 0.76
N LEU A 175 -13.44 8.24 1.30
CA LEU A 175 -14.74 8.03 0.69
C LEU A 175 -15.31 9.28 0.00
N LYS A 176 -15.24 10.46 0.68
CA LYS A 176 -15.67 11.73 0.10
C LYS A 176 -14.76 12.18 -1.05
N ALA A 177 -13.47 12.15 -0.86
CA ALA A 177 -12.51 12.64 -1.84
C ALA A 177 -12.56 11.79 -3.13
N ASP A 178 -12.71 10.47 -2.98
CA ASP A 178 -12.82 9.54 -4.10
C ASP A 178 -14.15 9.69 -4.84
N PHE A 179 -15.23 9.99 -4.13
CA PHE A 179 -16.52 10.26 -4.75
C PHE A 179 -16.52 11.62 -5.49
N ASP A 180 -16.10 12.71 -4.81
CA ASP A 180 -16.14 14.05 -5.37
C ASP A 180 -15.10 14.25 -6.51
N GLY A 181 -13.90 13.65 -6.36
CA GLY A 181 -12.80 13.85 -7.30
C GLY A 181 -12.74 12.82 -8.43
N LEU A 182 -13.06 11.56 -8.14
CA LEU A 182 -12.90 10.44 -9.07
C LEU A 182 -14.22 9.77 -9.43
N ASN A 183 -15.33 10.17 -8.81
CA ASN A 183 -16.65 9.52 -8.92
C ASN A 183 -16.58 8.01 -8.65
N ARG A 184 -15.71 7.58 -7.70
CA ARG A 184 -15.46 6.17 -7.38
C ARG A 184 -16.19 5.73 -6.12
N THR A 185 -16.75 4.52 -6.19
CA THR A 185 -17.32 3.79 -5.04
C THR A 185 -16.77 2.38 -5.03
N TYR A 186 -16.21 1.97 -3.89
CA TYR A 186 -15.50 0.70 -3.78
C TYR A 186 -16.35 -0.40 -3.12
N PHE A 187 -17.08 -0.08 -2.05
CA PHE A 187 -17.80 -1.08 -1.29
C PHE A 187 -19.05 -1.57 -2.04
N PRO A 188 -19.18 -2.88 -2.34
CA PRO A 188 -20.37 -3.43 -2.94
C PRO A 188 -21.61 -3.12 -2.08
N ASN A 189 -22.73 -2.84 -2.74
CA ASN A 189 -24.00 -2.55 -2.07
C ASN A 189 -24.01 -1.34 -1.11
N THR A 190 -22.95 -0.54 -1.09
CA THR A 190 -22.86 0.65 -0.26
C THR A 190 -22.42 1.84 -1.10
N ASN A 191 -23.36 2.64 -1.56
CA ASN A 191 -23.01 3.92 -2.17
C ASN A 191 -22.80 5.00 -1.09
N LEU A 192 -22.14 6.10 -1.46
CA LEU A 192 -21.83 7.18 -0.52
C LEU A 192 -23.09 7.74 0.16
N ASN A 193 -24.22 7.81 -0.58
CA ASN A 193 -25.47 8.35 -0.06
C ASN A 193 -26.13 7.40 0.95
N GLU A 194 -25.84 6.11 0.87
CA GLU A 194 -26.44 5.02 1.66
C GLU A 194 -25.57 4.58 2.83
N LEU A 195 -24.32 5.09 2.96
CA LEU A 195 -23.50 4.75 4.12
C LEU A 195 -24.18 5.20 5.41
N ASP A 196 -24.71 4.26 6.15
CA ASP A 196 -25.29 4.42 7.47
C ASP A 196 -24.40 3.77 8.55
N GLU A 197 -24.83 3.81 9.82
CA GLU A 197 -24.05 3.21 10.92
C GLU A 197 -24.00 1.67 10.81
N THR A 198 -24.97 1.04 10.17
CA THR A 198 -25.03 -0.41 9.99
C THR A 198 -24.02 -0.87 8.96
N SER A 199 -24.05 -0.30 7.76
CA SER A 199 -23.09 -0.60 6.69
C SER A 199 -21.65 -0.22 7.08
N LYS A 200 -21.46 0.93 7.75
CA LYS A 200 -20.17 1.30 8.32
C LYS A 200 -19.64 0.24 9.29
N ARG A 201 -20.51 -0.29 10.16
CA ARG A 201 -20.12 -1.33 11.12
C ARG A 201 -19.69 -2.61 10.43
N GLN A 202 -20.43 -3.06 9.42
CA GLN A 202 -20.08 -4.25 8.64
C GLN A 202 -18.70 -4.11 7.97
N ILE A 203 -18.44 -2.95 7.35
CA ILE A 203 -17.12 -2.64 6.75
C ILE A 203 -16.01 -2.68 7.83
N ILE A 204 -16.26 -2.10 9.00
CA ILE A 204 -15.26 -2.09 10.09
C ILE A 204 -15.00 -3.49 10.61
N ASP A 205 -16.03 -4.33 10.76
CA ASP A 205 -15.90 -5.70 11.24
C ASP A 205 -15.07 -6.54 10.25
N GLU A 206 -15.28 -6.37 8.93
CA GLU A 206 -14.45 -6.98 7.89
C GLU A 206 -12.98 -6.53 7.97
N ILE A 207 -12.73 -5.24 8.14
CA ILE A 207 -11.37 -4.69 8.30
C ILE A 207 -10.69 -5.23 9.57
N GLU A 208 -11.43 -5.39 10.66
CA GLU A 208 -10.91 -5.94 11.93
C GLU A 208 -10.49 -7.41 11.78
N ASP A 209 -11.25 -8.22 11.02
CA ASP A 209 -10.90 -9.62 10.69
C ASP A 209 -9.60 -9.68 9.88
N ASP A 210 -9.47 -8.86 8.83
CA ASP A 210 -8.24 -8.75 8.05
C ASP A 210 -7.04 -8.33 8.91
N PHE A 211 -7.21 -7.36 9.80
CA PHE A 211 -6.17 -6.97 10.75
C PHE A 211 -5.78 -8.08 11.71
N SER A 212 -6.72 -8.90 12.15
CA SER A 212 -6.44 -10.03 13.03
C SER A 212 -5.53 -11.04 12.35
N LYS A 213 -5.89 -11.45 11.11
CA LYS A 213 -5.09 -12.34 10.29
C LYS A 213 -3.71 -11.75 9.97
N GLY A 214 -3.68 -10.48 9.56
CA GLY A 214 -2.42 -9.77 9.27
C GLY A 214 -1.49 -9.68 10.48
N TYR A 215 -2.04 -9.51 11.69
CA TYR A 215 -1.25 -9.45 12.92
C TYR A 215 -0.52 -10.75 13.23
N GLU A 216 -1.15 -11.90 13.01
CA GLU A 216 -0.51 -13.20 13.18
C GLU A 216 0.74 -13.35 12.29
N GLY A 217 0.66 -12.86 11.05
CA GLY A 217 1.81 -12.83 10.15
C GLY A 217 2.91 -11.87 10.64
N ILE A 218 2.55 -10.69 11.18
CA ILE A 218 3.54 -9.75 11.72
C ILE A 218 4.39 -10.40 12.81
N LEU A 219 3.80 -11.21 13.66
CA LEU A 219 4.53 -11.90 14.75
C LEU A 219 5.60 -12.86 14.22
N LYS A 220 5.42 -13.40 13.03
CA LYS A 220 6.33 -14.37 12.38
C LYS A 220 7.34 -13.73 11.43
N LEU A 221 7.21 -12.43 11.12
CA LEU A 221 8.15 -11.73 10.26
C LEU A 221 9.58 -11.75 10.83
N PRO A 222 10.61 -11.76 9.94
CA PRO A 222 11.99 -11.53 10.35
C PRO A 222 12.15 -10.22 11.12
N THR A 223 13.11 -10.18 12.05
CA THR A 223 13.36 -9.02 12.93
C THR A 223 13.65 -7.75 12.16
N GLU A 224 14.28 -7.86 10.98
CA GLU A 224 14.58 -6.74 10.09
C GLU A 224 13.33 -6.01 9.57
N ALA A 225 12.22 -6.72 9.42
CA ALA A 225 10.95 -6.20 8.91
C ALA A 225 9.91 -5.95 10.01
N LYS A 226 9.89 -6.82 11.03
CA LYS A 226 8.81 -6.93 12.03
C LYS A 226 8.42 -5.58 12.63
N PHE A 227 9.39 -4.80 13.13
CA PHE A 227 9.06 -3.55 13.80
C PHE A 227 8.48 -2.50 12.85
N GLY A 228 9.01 -2.40 11.62
CA GLY A 228 8.50 -1.46 10.61
C GLY A 228 7.06 -1.79 10.21
N VAL A 229 6.76 -3.07 9.95
CA VAL A 229 5.40 -3.52 9.60
C VAL A 229 4.44 -3.37 10.78
N PHE A 230 4.89 -3.71 11.99
CA PHE A 230 4.12 -3.48 13.21
C PHE A 230 3.76 -2.00 13.41
N MET A 231 4.67 -1.07 13.08
CA MET A 231 4.38 0.36 13.15
C MET A 231 3.31 0.80 12.14
N ALA A 232 3.35 0.29 10.90
CA ALA A 232 2.30 0.53 9.92
C ALA A 232 0.95 0.01 10.42
N TYR A 233 0.91 -1.24 10.90
CA TYR A 233 -0.27 -1.84 11.52
C TYR A 233 -0.84 -0.96 12.65
N ARG A 234 -0.01 -0.52 13.60
CA ARG A 234 -0.44 0.32 14.73
C ARG A 234 -1.02 1.66 14.27
N TYR A 235 -0.44 2.25 13.23
CA TYR A 235 -0.95 3.48 12.65
C TYR A 235 -2.34 3.28 12.03
N TYR A 236 -2.51 2.23 11.21
CA TYR A 236 -3.79 1.95 10.55
C TYR A 236 -4.87 1.51 11.55
N LYS A 237 -4.54 0.72 12.57
CA LYS A 237 -5.46 0.41 13.69
C LYS A 237 -5.89 1.68 14.43
N ARG A 238 -4.99 2.66 14.60
CA ARG A 238 -5.37 3.96 15.20
C ARG A 238 -6.32 4.74 14.30
N LEU A 239 -6.09 4.73 13.00
CA LEU A 239 -6.95 5.38 12.02
C LEU A 239 -8.32 4.70 11.98
N LEU A 240 -8.39 3.38 11.92
CA LEU A 240 -9.63 2.62 11.97
C LEU A 240 -10.43 2.94 13.25
N LYS A 241 -9.77 2.99 14.41
CA LYS A 241 -10.43 3.36 15.68
C LYS A 241 -11.02 4.78 15.63
N LYS A 242 -10.42 5.71 14.90
CA LYS A 242 -11.01 7.04 14.69
C LYS A 242 -12.23 6.96 13.78
N LEU A 243 -12.13 6.27 12.65
CA LEU A 243 -13.26 6.06 11.72
C LEU A 243 -14.44 5.39 12.43
N GLN A 244 -14.18 4.38 13.26
CA GLN A 244 -15.20 3.70 14.06
C GLN A 244 -15.97 4.67 14.98
N LYS A 245 -15.27 5.64 15.59
CA LYS A 245 -15.85 6.62 16.50
C LYS A 245 -16.52 7.80 15.81
N THR A 246 -16.22 8.01 14.54
CA THR A 246 -16.76 9.12 13.75
C THR A 246 -18.11 8.71 13.17
N PRO A 247 -19.18 9.51 13.32
CA PRO A 247 -20.48 9.21 12.71
C PRO A 247 -20.36 9.02 11.19
N ALA A 248 -21.16 8.11 10.62
CA ALA A 248 -21.15 7.82 9.18
C ALA A 248 -21.35 9.09 8.33
N LEU A 249 -22.24 9.97 8.77
CA LEU A 249 -22.50 11.26 8.11
C LEU A 249 -21.26 12.16 8.10
N GLU A 250 -20.43 12.13 9.13
CA GLU A 250 -19.20 12.96 9.19
C GLU A 250 -18.10 12.37 8.30
N ILE A 251 -18.00 11.04 8.21
CA ILE A 251 -17.07 10.36 7.26
C ILE A 251 -17.38 10.76 5.83
N LYS A 252 -18.67 10.87 5.47
CA LYS A 252 -19.11 11.36 4.16
C LYS A 252 -18.68 12.79 3.84
N ASN A 253 -18.40 13.60 4.84
CA ASN A 253 -18.17 15.03 4.67
C ASN A 253 -16.73 15.47 4.93
N THR A 254 -15.93 14.66 5.62
CA THR A 254 -14.56 15.04 6.02
C THR A 254 -13.57 13.89 5.95
N ARG A 255 -12.35 14.21 5.50
CA ARG A 255 -11.26 13.24 5.51
C ARG A 255 -10.67 13.08 6.91
N ILE A 256 -10.86 11.92 7.53
CA ILE A 256 -10.36 11.63 8.88
C ILE A 256 -8.85 11.41 8.86
N ARG A 257 -8.13 12.06 9.76
CA ARG A 257 -6.65 12.00 9.84
C ARG A 257 -6.17 11.70 11.25
N VAL A 258 -5.01 11.07 11.35
CA VAL A 258 -4.24 10.96 12.60
C VAL A 258 -3.25 12.12 12.63
N PRO A 259 -3.34 13.05 13.60
CA PRO A 259 -2.41 14.17 13.71
C PRO A 259 -0.97 13.71 13.93
N ASN A 260 0.00 14.55 13.54
CA ASN A 260 1.42 14.18 13.63
C ASN A 260 1.87 13.90 15.07
N TYR A 261 1.39 14.64 16.07
CA TYR A 261 1.73 14.38 17.48
C TYR A 261 1.25 12.99 17.96
N GLU A 262 0.07 12.52 17.48
CA GLU A 262 -0.39 11.17 17.78
C GLU A 262 0.49 10.11 17.10
N LYS A 263 0.98 10.37 15.87
CA LYS A 263 1.90 9.47 15.16
C LYS A 263 3.21 9.29 15.93
N PHE A 264 3.78 10.37 16.45
CA PHE A 264 4.99 10.31 17.28
C PHE A 264 4.74 9.60 18.61
N GLY A 265 3.61 9.87 19.27
CA GLY A 265 3.22 9.18 20.50
C GLY A 265 3.01 7.66 20.27
N LEU A 266 2.45 7.27 19.12
CA LEU A 266 2.33 5.87 18.72
C LEU A 266 3.72 5.23 18.50
N LEU A 267 4.62 5.93 17.82
CA LEU A 267 5.98 5.46 17.57
C LEU A 267 6.70 5.16 18.90
N THR A 268 6.73 6.12 19.82
CA THR A 268 7.40 5.97 21.12
C THR A 268 6.81 4.81 21.93
N ARG A 269 5.47 4.73 22.05
CA ARG A 269 4.80 3.65 22.78
C ARG A 269 5.03 2.28 22.14
N SER A 270 5.04 2.20 20.82
CA SER A 270 5.28 0.95 20.10
C SER A 270 6.72 0.51 20.19
N TYR A 271 7.66 1.46 20.15
CA TYR A 271 9.09 1.19 20.36
C TYR A 271 9.34 0.57 21.74
N VAL A 272 8.80 1.19 22.80
CA VAL A 272 8.91 0.66 24.17
C VAL A 272 8.31 -0.75 24.28
N LYS A 273 7.09 -0.95 23.75
CA LYS A 273 6.44 -2.27 23.79
C LYS A 273 7.23 -3.34 23.05
N TYR A 274 7.79 -3.00 21.89
CA TYR A 274 8.57 -3.93 21.08
C TYR A 274 9.86 -4.36 21.79
N HIS A 275 10.62 -3.39 22.31
CA HIS A 275 11.88 -3.68 23.03
C HIS A 275 11.71 -4.34 24.38
N LEU A 276 10.54 -4.19 25.00
CA LEU A 276 10.19 -4.92 26.22
C LEU A 276 9.57 -6.31 25.96
N ASN A 277 9.59 -6.80 24.70
CA ASN A 277 8.97 -8.06 24.25
C ASN A 277 7.48 -8.19 24.63
N LEU A 278 6.76 -7.05 24.70
CA LEU A 278 5.33 -7.00 24.98
C LEU A 278 4.46 -7.09 23.71
N VAL A 279 5.08 -7.27 22.56
CA VAL A 279 4.41 -7.58 21.29
C VAL A 279 4.42 -9.09 21.14
N LYS A 280 3.34 -9.70 21.64
CA LYS A 280 3.08 -11.15 21.56
C LYS A 280 1.96 -11.41 20.59
#